data_1a8ec0f47937dfcae6656f94469a6474
#
_entry.id   1a8ec0f47937dfcae6656f94469a6474
#
_cell.length_a   1.000
_cell.length_b   1.000
_cell.length_c   1.000
_cell.angle_alpha   90.00
_cell.angle_beta   90.00
_cell.angle_gamma   90.00
#
_symmetry.space_group_name_H-M   'P 1'
#
loop_
_entity.id
_entity.type
_entity.pdbx_description
1 polymer ?
#
loop_
_entity_poly.entity_id
_entity_poly.type
_entity_poly.pdbx_seq_one_letter_code
_entity_poly.pdbx_strand_id
1 'polypeptide(L)'
;MIYADNAASTRVSDAAMAAMTPFFTRYYGNPSATHSLGKKSSEALLEARETISSLLGCLPGEITFTSGGSESDNQALISAAYLGAQHNKRHIV
;
A
#
# COMPACT_ATOMS: atom_id res chain seq x y z
N MET A 1 -16.31 23.09 14.73
CA MET A 1 -14.88 22.74 14.95
C MET A 1 -14.19 22.73 13.60
N ILE A 2 -13.05 23.40 13.50
CA ILE A 2 -12.20 23.36 12.29
C ILE A 2 -11.01 22.42 12.62
N TYR A 3 -10.84 21.35 11.85
CA TYR A 3 -9.69 20.45 11.97
C TYR A 3 -8.62 20.89 10.97
N ALA A 4 -7.45 21.27 11.46
CA ALA A 4 -6.36 21.84 10.65
C ALA A 4 -5.05 21.02 10.75
N ASP A 5 -5.12 19.77 11.21
CA ASP A 5 -3.95 18.90 11.41
C ASP A 5 -3.97 17.67 10.48
N ASN A 6 -4.36 17.88 9.21
CA ASN A 6 -4.43 16.80 8.22
C ASN A 6 -3.06 16.20 7.86
N ALA A 7 -1.96 16.88 8.21
CA ALA A 7 -0.62 16.33 8.05
C ALA A 7 -0.35 15.18 9.04
N ALA A 8 -0.94 15.21 10.23
CA ALA A 8 -0.81 14.14 11.22
C ALA A 8 -1.80 13.00 10.95
N SER A 9 -3.06 13.32 10.68
CA SER A 9 -4.09 12.33 10.37
C SER A 9 -5.24 12.94 9.57
N THR A 10 -5.88 12.14 8.75
CA THR A 10 -7.00 12.57 7.91
C THR A 10 -8.17 11.62 8.07
N ARG A 11 -9.39 12.16 8.12
CA ARG A 11 -10.60 11.34 8.11
C ARG A 11 -10.67 10.53 6.83
N VAL A 12 -10.95 9.24 6.95
CA VAL A 12 -11.23 8.39 5.79
C VAL A 12 -12.47 8.93 5.06
N SER A 13 -12.41 9.11 3.77
CA SER A 13 -13.56 9.58 2.98
C SER A 13 -14.71 8.56 3.00
N ASP A 14 -15.93 9.04 2.85
CA ASP A 14 -17.11 8.17 2.86
C ASP A 14 -17.06 7.16 1.68
N ALA A 15 -16.54 7.58 0.53
CA ALA A 15 -16.34 6.70 -0.61
C ALA A 15 -15.32 5.60 -0.33
N ALA A 16 -14.19 5.93 0.29
CA ALA A 16 -13.17 4.93 0.68
C ALA A 16 -13.73 3.98 1.74
N MET A 17 -14.44 4.48 2.75
CA MET A 17 -15.08 3.65 3.77
C MET A 17 -16.10 2.68 3.17
N ALA A 18 -16.94 3.14 2.25
CA ALA A 18 -17.92 2.30 1.56
C ALA A 18 -17.22 1.19 0.73
N ALA A 19 -16.13 1.50 0.05
CA ALA A 19 -15.35 0.54 -0.72
C ALA A 19 -14.63 -0.50 0.15
N MET A 20 -14.13 -0.10 1.32
CA MET A 20 -13.40 -0.98 2.24
C MET A 20 -14.31 -1.91 3.04
N THR A 21 -15.48 -1.44 3.47
CA THR A 21 -16.38 -2.15 4.40
C THR A 21 -16.68 -3.60 3.98
N PRO A 22 -16.95 -3.93 2.71
CA PRO A 22 -17.21 -5.32 2.31
C PRO A 22 -16.03 -6.28 2.57
N PHE A 23 -14.81 -5.79 2.59
CA PHE A 23 -13.62 -6.60 2.84
C PHE A 23 -13.40 -6.92 4.32
N PHE A 24 -14.05 -6.20 5.23
CA PHE A 24 -14.06 -6.53 6.66
C PHE A 24 -15.17 -7.53 7.04
N THR A 25 -16.23 -7.60 6.25
CA THR A 25 -17.45 -8.33 6.66
C THR A 25 -17.85 -9.46 5.71
N ARG A 26 -17.63 -9.29 4.41
CA ARG A 26 -18.07 -10.24 3.39
C ARG A 26 -16.90 -10.93 2.67
N TYR A 27 -15.88 -10.20 2.28
CA TYR A 27 -14.74 -10.67 1.48
C TYR A 27 -13.45 -10.69 2.27
N TYR A 28 -13.51 -11.19 3.51
CA TYR A 28 -12.41 -11.19 4.48
C TYR A 28 -11.38 -12.31 4.27
N GLY A 29 -11.40 -13.00 3.14
CA GLY A 29 -10.50 -14.11 2.85
C GLY A 29 -9.05 -13.66 2.70
N ASN A 30 -8.11 -14.52 3.13
CA ASN A 30 -6.70 -14.29 2.89
C ASN A 30 -6.42 -14.31 1.38
N PRO A 31 -5.84 -13.25 0.79
CA PRO A 31 -5.55 -13.19 -0.65
C PRO A 31 -4.59 -14.28 -1.15
N SER A 32 -3.82 -14.92 -0.28
CA SER A 32 -2.95 -16.06 -0.63
C SER A 32 -3.69 -17.40 -0.64
N ALA A 33 -4.96 -17.46 -0.20
CA ALA A 33 -5.74 -18.69 -0.19
C ALA A 33 -6.35 -19.00 -1.57
N THR A 34 -6.41 -20.29 -1.90
CA THR A 34 -6.89 -20.76 -3.21
C THR A 34 -8.41 -20.88 -3.33
N HIS A 35 -9.14 -20.82 -2.21
CA HIS A 35 -10.61 -20.87 -2.21
C HIS A 35 -11.24 -19.54 -2.66
N SER A 36 -12.53 -19.54 -2.91
CA SER A 36 -13.28 -18.41 -3.51
C SER A 36 -13.16 -17.10 -2.75
N LEU A 37 -13.16 -17.12 -1.41
CA LEU A 37 -12.99 -15.90 -0.61
C LEU A 37 -11.58 -15.31 -0.75
N GLY A 38 -10.55 -16.16 -0.77
CA GLY A 38 -9.16 -15.73 -0.99
C GLY A 38 -8.99 -15.14 -2.40
N LYS A 39 -9.56 -15.80 -3.41
CA LYS A 39 -9.52 -15.31 -4.79
C LYS A 39 -10.15 -13.91 -4.90
N LYS A 40 -11.30 -13.67 -4.26
CA LYS A 40 -11.95 -12.36 -4.27
C LYS A 40 -11.09 -11.25 -3.66
N SER A 41 -10.41 -11.55 -2.56
CA SER A 41 -9.48 -10.60 -1.93
C SER A 41 -8.24 -10.35 -2.80
N SER A 42 -7.72 -11.39 -3.45
CA SER A 42 -6.58 -11.29 -4.37
C SER A 42 -6.90 -10.43 -5.59
N GLU A 43 -8.08 -10.61 -6.19
CA GLU A 43 -8.56 -9.80 -7.31
C GLU A 43 -8.64 -8.30 -6.93
N ALA A 44 -9.20 -8.00 -5.76
CA ALA A 44 -9.31 -6.62 -5.27
C ALA A 44 -7.94 -5.98 -5.01
N LEU A 45 -6.98 -6.73 -4.47
CA LEU A 45 -5.60 -6.25 -4.30
C LEU A 45 -4.92 -5.96 -5.64
N LEU A 46 -5.14 -6.82 -6.63
CA LEU A 46 -4.57 -6.62 -7.97
C LEU A 46 -5.17 -5.36 -8.61
N GLU A 47 -6.49 -5.21 -8.58
CA GLU A 47 -7.18 -4.03 -9.12
C GLU A 47 -6.70 -2.72 -8.45
N ALA A 48 -6.55 -2.71 -7.11
CA ALA A 48 -6.02 -1.57 -6.38
C ALA A 48 -4.58 -1.24 -6.82
N ARG A 49 -3.75 -2.26 -6.99
CA ARG A 49 -2.37 -2.13 -7.44
C ARG A 49 -2.28 -1.56 -8.86
N GLU A 50 -3.08 -2.08 -9.78
CA GLU A 50 -3.16 -1.59 -11.16
C GLU A 50 -3.65 -0.14 -11.23
N THR A 51 -4.66 0.21 -10.44
CA THR A 51 -5.17 1.58 -10.35
C THR A 51 -4.09 2.55 -9.86
N ILE A 52 -3.40 2.22 -8.76
CA ILE A 52 -2.35 3.07 -8.19
C ILE A 52 -1.17 3.20 -9.17
N SER A 53 -0.73 2.10 -9.75
CA SER A 53 0.39 2.12 -10.69
C SER A 53 0.08 2.95 -11.95
N SER A 54 -1.13 2.87 -12.45
CA SER A 54 -1.59 3.70 -13.58
C SER A 54 -1.57 5.19 -13.25
N LEU A 55 -2.00 5.57 -12.04
CA LEU A 55 -1.98 6.97 -11.60
C LEU A 55 -0.57 7.50 -11.37
N LEU A 56 0.36 6.65 -10.94
CA LEU A 56 1.76 7.01 -10.70
C LEU A 56 2.64 6.88 -11.95
N GLY A 57 2.15 6.26 -13.03
CA GLY A 57 2.91 6.04 -14.25
C GLY A 57 4.00 4.98 -14.09
N CYS A 58 3.77 3.96 -13.26
CA CYS A 58 4.71 2.86 -13.02
C CYS A 58 4.05 1.50 -13.30
N LEU A 59 4.82 0.42 -13.18
CA LEU A 59 4.30 -0.94 -13.35
C LEU A 59 3.62 -1.43 -12.04
N PRO A 60 2.57 -2.27 -12.12
CA PRO A 60 1.91 -2.83 -10.93
C PRO A 60 2.85 -3.56 -9.98
N GLY A 61 3.90 -4.23 -10.52
CA GLY A 61 4.92 -4.91 -9.73
C GLY A 61 5.85 -3.98 -8.94
N GLU A 62 5.86 -2.70 -9.24
CA GLU A 62 6.64 -1.68 -8.51
C GLU A 62 5.88 -1.12 -7.29
N ILE A 63 4.60 -1.48 -7.11
CA ILE A 63 3.80 -1.07 -5.97
C ILE A 63 3.93 -2.10 -4.84
N THR A 64 4.33 -1.66 -3.67
CA THR A 64 4.35 -2.48 -2.45
C THR A 64 3.40 -1.88 -1.42
N PHE A 65 2.42 -2.67 -0.99
CA PHE A 65 1.56 -2.29 0.13
C PHE A 65 2.24 -2.62 1.46
N THR A 66 2.20 -1.68 2.39
CA THR A 66 2.79 -1.79 3.73
C THR A 66 1.74 -1.52 4.80
N SER A 67 2.07 -1.79 6.06
CA SER A 67 1.17 -1.52 7.20
C SER A 67 1.05 -0.03 7.55
N GLY A 68 1.95 0.80 7.02
CA GLY A 68 1.94 2.24 7.29
C GLY A 68 3.21 2.94 6.82
N GLY A 69 3.27 4.27 7.02
CA GLY A 69 4.38 5.11 6.59
C GLY A 69 5.73 4.70 7.18
N SER A 70 5.77 4.32 8.46
CA SER A 70 7.01 3.88 9.11
C SER A 70 7.62 2.66 8.45
N GLU A 71 6.82 1.67 8.06
CA GLU A 71 7.31 0.50 7.33
C GLU A 71 7.78 0.89 5.93
N SER A 72 7.04 1.74 5.23
CA SER A 72 7.40 2.22 3.89
C SER A 72 8.72 2.97 3.90
N ASP A 73 8.91 3.88 4.84
CA ASP A 73 10.14 4.67 5.00
C ASP A 73 11.34 3.77 5.30
N ASN A 74 11.18 2.81 6.23
CA ASN A 74 12.24 1.86 6.56
C ASN A 74 12.60 0.98 5.35
N GLN A 75 11.62 0.47 4.63
CA GLN A 75 11.87 -0.32 3.42
C GLN A 75 12.61 0.48 2.36
N ALA A 76 12.20 1.72 2.10
CA ALA A 76 12.85 2.60 1.14
C ALA A 76 14.31 2.88 1.52
N LEU A 77 14.56 3.26 2.77
CA LEU A 77 15.90 3.58 3.27
C LEU A 77 16.83 2.36 3.24
N ILE A 78 16.36 1.19 3.72
CA ILE A 78 17.17 -0.04 3.73
C ILE A 78 17.47 -0.49 2.30
N SER A 79 16.49 -0.45 1.40
CA SER A 79 16.69 -0.81 0.00
C SER A 79 17.67 0.13 -0.71
N ALA A 80 17.53 1.44 -0.48
CA ALA A 80 18.46 2.43 -1.04
C ALA A 80 19.88 2.27 -0.49
N ALA A 81 20.04 2.00 0.81
CA ALA A 81 21.34 1.74 1.43
C ALA A 81 21.99 0.48 0.85
N TYR A 82 21.24 -0.59 0.68
CA TYR A 82 21.74 -1.84 0.10
C TYR A 82 22.21 -1.65 -1.35
N LEU A 83 21.38 -1.03 -2.19
CA LEU A 83 21.73 -0.72 -3.57
C LEU A 83 22.89 0.26 -3.67
N GLY A 84 22.90 1.29 -2.82
CA GLY A 84 23.99 2.26 -2.75
C GLY A 84 25.33 1.62 -2.39
N ALA A 85 25.34 0.70 -1.43
CA ALA A 85 26.54 -0.02 -1.03
C ALA A 85 27.16 -0.84 -2.16
N GLN A 86 26.36 -1.42 -3.05
CA GLN A 86 26.84 -2.13 -4.25
C GLN A 86 27.56 -1.21 -5.24
N HIS A 87 27.29 0.10 -5.18
CA HIS A 87 27.91 1.12 -6.04
C HIS A 87 28.91 2.01 -5.26
N ASN A 88 29.42 1.53 -4.11
CA ASN A 88 30.31 2.27 -3.21
C ASN A 88 29.74 3.59 -2.65
N LYS A 89 28.43 3.77 -2.69
CA LYS A 89 27.71 4.89 -2.08
C LYS A 89 27.28 4.49 -0.68
N ARG A 90 28.01 4.97 0.35
CA ARG A 90 27.82 4.54 1.75
C ARG A 90 27.31 5.66 2.65
N HIS A 91 26.88 6.78 2.09
CA HIS A 91 26.42 7.95 2.85
C HIS A 91 24.96 8.20 2.55
N ILE A 92 24.15 8.39 3.60
CA ILE A 92 22.75 8.79 3.55
C ILE A 92 22.65 10.18 4.15
N VAL A 93 21.99 11.11 3.45
CA VAL A 93 21.81 12.51 3.88
C VAL A 93 20.35 12.75 4.20
#